data_a16089c23e85a98fa391eae9f63cb549
#
_entry.id   a16089c23e85a98fa391eae9f63cb549
#
_cell.length_a   1.000
_cell.length_b   1.000
_cell.length_c   1.000
_cell.angle_alpha   90.00
_cell.angle_beta   90.00
_cell.angle_gamma   90.00
#
_symmetry.space_group_name_H-M   'P 1'
#
loop_
_entity.id
_entity.type
_entity.pdbx_description
1 polymer ?
#
loop_
_entity_poly.entity_id
_entity_poly.type
_entity_poly.pdbx_seq_one_letter_code
_entity_poly.pdbx_strand_id
1 'polypeptide(L)'
;DEVRWSPGFNFNARFFDRIFLTEPDRGDWESMIKLIQDSLTDEAIERAINQWPENVYAQTGEKTINTLKARRDNLTDYSMEFYESLAKRVNVLGTDKKELFLIQNLSKDKVRVTVHKLSKKGNIEQVIYDRTFTSNDTKEIRIYGFDEEDQFKISGDVKSKVNVRIIGGKDKDEVFDLTANGSAKNVKVYDRKSTKLGTSASSFKSRLSNNPDINNYNKNEFKYDVLLPLVNGSYNRDDGVFLGGGFMYTQHGWRKEPFASRHRLMANVAVATGAFNIEYKGDFTNVIGQWNLGAVIDIKKPEVNNFFGLGNESFYDVD
;
A
#
# COMPACT_ATOMS: atom_id res chain seq x y z
N ASP A 1 -4.91 12.36 -24.44
CA ASP A 1 -5.58 11.51 -23.42
C ASP A 1 -4.52 10.70 -22.65
N GLU A 2 -3.87 11.35 -21.71
CA GLU A 2 -2.89 10.72 -20.82
C GLU A 2 -3.59 10.09 -19.62
N VAL A 3 -3.19 8.85 -19.28
CA VAL A 3 -3.54 8.24 -17.99
C VAL A 3 -2.63 8.86 -16.93
N ARG A 4 -3.10 9.85 -16.21
CA ARG A 4 -2.26 10.60 -15.25
C ARG A 4 -1.88 9.82 -14.01
N TRP A 5 -2.60 8.76 -13.68
CA TRP A 5 -2.36 7.92 -12.51
C TRP A 5 -2.97 6.54 -12.72
N SER A 6 -2.15 5.59 -13.15
CA SER A 6 -2.58 4.22 -13.49
C SER A 6 -3.28 3.49 -12.34
N PRO A 7 -2.84 3.58 -11.06
CA PRO A 7 -3.57 2.96 -9.96
C PRO A 7 -4.97 3.53 -9.73
N GLY A 8 -5.19 4.81 -10.03
CA GLY A 8 -6.52 5.44 -9.94
C GLY A 8 -7.46 4.97 -11.03
N PHE A 9 -6.94 4.77 -12.24
CA PHE A 9 -7.72 4.22 -13.35
C PHE A 9 -8.24 2.81 -13.02
N ASN A 10 -7.41 1.97 -12.40
CA ASN A 10 -7.75 0.61 -11.97
C ASN A 10 -8.35 0.54 -10.55
N PHE A 11 -8.75 1.67 -9.96
CA PHE A 11 -9.20 1.71 -8.56
C PHE A 11 -10.31 0.72 -8.23
N ASN A 12 -11.28 0.53 -9.11
CA ASN A 12 -12.40 -0.39 -8.88
C ASN A 12 -11.98 -1.86 -8.90
N ALA A 13 -10.96 -2.22 -9.68
CA ALA A 13 -10.42 -3.57 -9.77
C ALA A 13 -9.33 -3.88 -8.71
N ARG A 14 -8.92 -2.90 -7.90
CA ARG A 14 -7.76 -2.98 -6.99
C ARG A 14 -7.70 -4.22 -6.09
N PHE A 15 -8.84 -4.74 -5.67
CA PHE A 15 -8.89 -5.95 -4.84
C PHE A 15 -8.68 -7.21 -5.67
N PHE A 16 -9.29 -7.24 -6.86
CA PHE A 16 -9.16 -8.34 -7.82
C PHE A 16 -7.71 -8.44 -8.32
N ASP A 17 -7.15 -7.33 -8.78
CA ASP A 17 -5.79 -7.26 -9.29
C ASP A 17 -4.76 -7.76 -8.26
N ARG A 18 -4.95 -7.38 -6.97
CA ARG A 18 -4.06 -7.82 -5.88
C ARG A 18 -4.23 -9.28 -5.44
N ILE A 19 -5.23 -9.98 -5.95
CA ILE A 19 -5.41 -11.42 -5.76
C ILE A 19 -4.77 -12.18 -6.91
N PHE A 20 -4.97 -11.74 -8.15
CA PHE A 20 -4.60 -12.48 -9.35
C PHE A 20 -3.25 -12.10 -9.96
N LEU A 21 -2.78 -10.86 -9.76
CA LEU A 21 -1.52 -10.37 -10.33
C LEU A 21 -0.36 -10.44 -9.31
N THR A 22 -0.28 -11.54 -8.56
CA THR A 22 0.73 -11.71 -7.50
C THR A 22 1.95 -12.50 -7.93
N GLU A 23 1.84 -13.32 -8.97
CA GLU A 23 2.93 -14.14 -9.49
C GLU A 23 3.84 -13.38 -10.46
N PRO A 24 3.32 -12.63 -11.47
CA PRO A 24 4.17 -12.00 -12.46
C PRO A 24 5.17 -11.03 -11.83
N ASP A 25 6.44 -11.17 -12.20
CA ASP A 25 7.50 -10.26 -11.79
C ASP A 25 7.70 -9.11 -12.82
N ARG A 26 8.70 -8.26 -12.59
CA ARG A 26 9.02 -7.13 -13.49
C ARG A 26 9.32 -7.60 -14.93
N GLY A 27 10.07 -8.68 -15.07
CA GLY A 27 10.45 -9.22 -16.38
C GLY A 27 9.25 -9.75 -17.16
N ASP A 28 8.30 -10.37 -16.47
CA ASP A 28 7.04 -10.85 -17.07
C ASP A 28 6.21 -9.66 -17.60
N TRP A 29 6.10 -8.60 -16.81
CA TRP A 29 5.39 -7.38 -17.22
C TRP A 29 6.07 -6.73 -18.43
N GLU A 30 7.39 -6.51 -18.39
CA GLU A 30 8.17 -5.93 -19.51
C GLU A 30 8.03 -6.76 -20.77
N SER A 31 8.08 -8.08 -20.65
CA SER A 31 7.92 -9.01 -21.79
C SER A 31 6.52 -8.93 -22.40
N MET A 32 5.47 -8.86 -21.57
CA MET A 32 4.10 -8.74 -22.04
C MET A 32 3.83 -7.38 -22.68
N ILE A 33 4.34 -6.30 -22.09
CA ILE A 33 4.26 -4.94 -22.67
C ILE A 33 4.87 -4.93 -24.06
N LYS A 34 6.09 -5.47 -24.19
CA LYS A 34 6.79 -5.55 -25.48
C LYS A 34 5.99 -6.36 -26.49
N LEU A 35 5.45 -7.51 -26.10
CA LEU A 35 4.60 -8.34 -26.98
C LEU A 35 3.39 -7.54 -27.51
N ILE A 36 2.72 -6.78 -26.63
CA ILE A 36 1.58 -5.96 -27.03
C ILE A 36 2.01 -4.85 -27.99
N GLN A 37 3.11 -4.13 -27.68
CA GLN A 37 3.61 -3.05 -28.53
C GLN A 37 4.04 -3.56 -29.91
N ASP A 38 4.73 -4.69 -29.97
CA ASP A 38 5.17 -5.32 -31.22
C ASP A 38 3.99 -5.84 -32.07
N SER A 39 2.90 -6.26 -31.41
CA SER A 39 1.71 -6.81 -32.09
C SER A 39 0.73 -5.73 -32.57
N LEU A 40 0.63 -4.60 -31.87
CA LEU A 40 -0.25 -3.48 -32.22
C LEU A 40 0.47 -2.49 -33.13
N THR A 41 0.87 -2.93 -34.34
CA THR A 41 1.50 -2.05 -35.33
C THR A 41 0.55 -0.96 -35.79
N ASP A 42 1.07 0.10 -36.40
CA ASP A 42 0.27 1.17 -37.01
C ASP A 42 -0.76 0.63 -37.98
N GLU A 43 -0.32 -0.30 -38.84
CA GLU A 43 -1.18 -0.94 -39.83
C GLU A 43 -2.28 -1.80 -39.20
N ALA A 44 -1.99 -2.44 -38.07
CA ALA A 44 -2.96 -3.23 -37.33
C ALA A 44 -4.07 -2.34 -36.75
N ILE A 45 -3.68 -1.21 -36.14
CA ILE A 45 -4.60 -0.22 -35.57
C ILE A 45 -5.46 0.40 -36.67
N GLU A 46 -4.82 0.90 -37.77
CA GLU A 46 -5.53 1.51 -38.90
C GLU A 46 -6.50 0.55 -39.56
N ARG A 47 -6.07 -0.68 -39.84
CA ARG A 47 -6.91 -1.72 -40.46
C ARG A 47 -8.14 -2.04 -39.56
N ALA A 48 -7.99 -2.06 -38.24
CA ALA A 48 -9.09 -2.34 -37.33
C ALA A 48 -10.12 -1.20 -37.32
N ILE A 49 -9.69 0.05 -37.29
CA ILE A 49 -10.56 1.22 -37.26
C ILE A 49 -11.19 1.51 -38.62
N ASN A 50 -10.50 1.22 -39.73
CA ASN A 50 -11.04 1.35 -41.09
C ASN A 50 -12.20 0.37 -41.38
N GLN A 51 -12.45 -0.62 -40.52
CA GLN A 51 -13.64 -1.49 -40.63
C GLN A 51 -14.91 -0.87 -40.05
N TRP A 52 -14.81 0.30 -39.41
CA TRP A 52 -15.97 0.98 -38.87
C TRP A 52 -16.90 1.50 -39.97
N PRO A 53 -18.23 1.60 -39.71
CA PRO A 53 -19.14 2.23 -40.64
C PRO A 53 -18.68 3.66 -41.02
N GLU A 54 -18.80 4.02 -42.27
CA GLU A 54 -18.29 5.28 -42.84
C GLU A 54 -18.72 6.51 -42.02
N ASN A 55 -20.01 6.56 -41.61
CA ASN A 55 -20.56 7.64 -40.81
C ASN A 55 -19.95 7.74 -39.39
N VAL A 56 -19.44 6.66 -38.83
CA VAL A 56 -18.74 6.63 -37.54
C VAL A 56 -17.28 7.02 -37.73
N TYR A 57 -16.63 6.43 -38.74
CA TYR A 57 -15.24 6.74 -39.05
C TYR A 57 -15.06 8.24 -39.35
N ALA A 58 -15.94 8.84 -40.15
CA ALA A 58 -15.87 10.26 -40.49
C ALA A 58 -15.92 11.19 -39.27
N GLN A 59 -16.52 10.75 -38.16
CA GLN A 59 -16.64 11.57 -36.95
C GLN A 59 -15.43 11.41 -36.00
N THR A 60 -14.91 10.19 -35.88
CA THR A 60 -13.95 9.88 -34.79
C THR A 60 -12.81 8.95 -35.20
N GLY A 61 -12.80 8.41 -36.43
CA GLY A 61 -11.84 7.39 -36.88
C GLY A 61 -10.39 7.81 -36.71
N GLU A 62 -9.99 8.91 -37.32
CA GLU A 62 -8.61 9.42 -37.24
C GLU A 62 -8.19 9.76 -35.80
N LYS A 63 -9.10 10.40 -35.05
CA LYS A 63 -8.82 10.69 -33.63
C LYS A 63 -8.59 9.43 -32.82
N THR A 64 -9.37 8.37 -33.10
CA THR A 64 -9.24 7.09 -32.39
C THR A 64 -7.92 6.39 -32.77
N ILE A 65 -7.55 6.38 -34.05
CA ILE A 65 -6.25 5.85 -34.52
C ILE A 65 -5.10 6.54 -33.78
N ASN A 66 -5.06 7.86 -33.81
CA ASN A 66 -3.99 8.62 -33.15
C ASN A 66 -3.95 8.40 -31.63
N THR A 67 -5.12 8.29 -31.00
CA THR A 67 -5.21 7.99 -29.55
C THR A 67 -4.69 6.59 -29.23
N LEU A 68 -5.01 5.59 -30.06
CA LEU A 68 -4.54 4.21 -29.84
C LEU A 68 -3.03 4.08 -30.04
N LYS A 69 -2.48 4.73 -31.10
CA LYS A 69 -1.03 4.78 -31.30
C LYS A 69 -0.32 5.42 -30.11
N ALA A 70 -0.76 6.58 -29.67
CA ALA A 70 -0.19 7.26 -28.51
C ALA A 70 -0.28 6.41 -27.22
N ARG A 71 -1.39 5.70 -26.99
CA ARG A 71 -1.53 4.79 -25.85
C ARG A 71 -0.61 3.59 -25.91
N ARG A 72 -0.45 2.99 -27.09
CA ARG A 72 0.52 1.91 -27.32
C ARG A 72 1.94 2.39 -27.03
N ASP A 73 2.32 3.55 -27.56
CA ASP A 73 3.68 4.09 -27.42
C ASP A 73 4.03 4.40 -25.94
N ASN A 74 3.05 4.85 -25.17
CA ASN A 74 3.19 5.12 -23.73
C ASN A 74 2.85 3.91 -22.83
N LEU A 75 2.59 2.73 -23.39
CA LEU A 75 2.12 1.56 -22.63
C LEU A 75 3.12 1.14 -21.53
N THR A 76 4.42 1.26 -21.81
CA THR A 76 5.48 0.93 -20.85
C THR A 76 5.35 1.75 -19.58
N ASP A 77 5.25 3.06 -19.69
CA ASP A 77 5.21 3.96 -18.53
C ASP A 77 3.98 3.69 -17.66
N TYR A 78 2.80 3.59 -18.26
CA TYR A 78 1.56 3.33 -17.53
C TYR A 78 1.52 1.96 -16.88
N SER A 79 1.97 0.94 -17.60
CA SER A 79 1.96 -0.43 -17.11
C SER A 79 2.98 -0.64 -15.99
N MET A 80 4.17 -0.04 -16.11
CA MET A 80 5.20 -0.14 -15.08
C MET A 80 4.83 0.65 -13.82
N GLU A 81 4.20 1.82 -13.94
CA GLU A 81 3.63 2.54 -12.79
C GLU A 81 2.61 1.67 -12.05
N PHE A 82 1.75 0.98 -12.80
CA PHE A 82 0.76 0.08 -12.20
C PHE A 82 1.40 -1.13 -11.54
N TYR A 83 2.35 -1.79 -12.22
CA TYR A 83 3.15 -2.88 -11.64
C TYR A 83 3.80 -2.46 -10.32
N GLU A 84 4.48 -1.32 -10.27
CA GLU A 84 5.17 -0.84 -9.08
C GLU A 84 4.20 -0.57 -7.91
N SER A 85 2.99 -0.12 -8.22
CA SER A 85 1.94 0.04 -7.21
C SER A 85 1.48 -1.30 -6.62
N LEU A 86 1.37 -2.35 -7.44
CA LEU A 86 1.01 -3.70 -7.01
C LEU A 86 2.17 -4.38 -6.29
N ALA A 87 3.37 -4.31 -6.86
CA ALA A 87 4.57 -4.99 -6.38
C ALA A 87 5.06 -4.48 -5.02
N LYS A 88 4.72 -3.23 -4.65
CA LYS A 88 5.14 -2.63 -3.38
C LYS A 88 4.69 -3.43 -2.16
N ARG A 89 3.50 -4.02 -2.20
CA ARG A 89 2.93 -4.90 -1.17
C ARG A 89 2.20 -6.06 -1.84
N VAL A 90 2.73 -7.26 -1.70
CA VAL A 90 2.21 -8.45 -2.38
C VAL A 90 1.65 -9.42 -1.36
N ASN A 91 0.46 -9.96 -1.64
CA ASN A 91 -0.12 -11.05 -0.89
C ASN A 91 0.19 -12.37 -1.60
N VAL A 92 0.78 -13.31 -0.87
CA VAL A 92 0.95 -14.71 -1.29
C VAL A 92 -0.11 -15.51 -0.56
N LEU A 93 -1.02 -16.08 -1.32
CA LEU A 93 -2.19 -16.77 -0.78
C LEU A 93 -1.98 -18.28 -0.88
N GLY A 94 -2.17 -18.97 0.23
CA GLY A 94 -2.34 -20.41 0.27
C GLY A 94 -3.74 -20.82 -0.19
N THR A 95 -4.13 -22.01 0.21
CA THR A 95 -5.46 -22.57 -0.05
C THR A 95 -6.08 -23.12 1.26
N ASP A 96 -7.29 -23.68 1.18
CA ASP A 96 -7.88 -24.43 2.31
C ASP A 96 -7.36 -25.88 2.32
N LYS A 97 -6.05 -26.07 2.10
CA LYS A 97 -5.35 -27.36 2.12
C LYS A 97 -4.01 -27.18 2.81
N LYS A 98 -3.42 -28.31 3.22
CA LYS A 98 -2.10 -28.32 3.86
C LYS A 98 -1.01 -27.94 2.89
N GLU A 99 -0.24 -26.89 3.23
CA GLU A 99 0.84 -26.37 2.41
C GLU A 99 2.17 -26.26 3.17
N LEU A 100 3.24 -26.20 2.38
CA LEU A 100 4.58 -25.86 2.84
C LEU A 100 5.02 -24.53 2.18
N PHE A 101 5.16 -23.50 2.99
CA PHE A 101 5.69 -22.21 2.57
C PHE A 101 7.19 -22.15 2.87
N LEU A 102 7.99 -22.00 1.82
CA LEU A 102 9.43 -21.77 1.93
C LEU A 102 9.73 -20.31 1.71
N ILE A 103 10.30 -19.65 2.71
CA ILE A 103 10.67 -18.24 2.70
C ILE A 103 12.20 -18.17 2.77
N GLN A 104 12.85 -17.84 1.65
CA GLN A 104 14.31 -17.86 1.56
C GLN A 104 14.85 -16.44 1.41
N ASN A 105 15.59 -15.97 2.40
CA ASN A 105 16.38 -14.73 2.32
C ASN A 105 17.64 -15.00 1.45
N LEU A 106 17.53 -14.82 0.13
CA LEU A 106 18.62 -15.11 -0.82
C LEU A 106 19.76 -14.10 -0.71
N SER A 107 19.42 -12.83 -0.41
CA SER A 107 20.39 -11.75 -0.19
C SER A 107 19.75 -10.62 0.61
N LYS A 108 20.53 -9.56 0.88
CA LYS A 108 20.01 -8.33 1.49
C LYS A 108 18.83 -7.72 0.72
N ASP A 109 18.79 -7.90 -0.59
CA ASP A 109 17.82 -7.28 -1.47
C ASP A 109 16.82 -8.27 -2.10
N LYS A 110 16.94 -9.58 -1.84
CA LYS A 110 16.11 -10.60 -2.47
C LYS A 110 15.54 -11.60 -1.47
N VAL A 111 14.24 -11.89 -1.61
CA VAL A 111 13.52 -12.96 -0.91
C VAL A 111 12.78 -13.81 -1.94
N ARG A 112 12.94 -15.13 -1.89
CA ARG A 112 12.12 -16.08 -2.65
C ARG A 112 11.05 -16.67 -1.76
N VAL A 113 9.83 -16.74 -2.26
CA VAL A 113 8.73 -17.45 -1.63
C VAL A 113 8.25 -18.54 -2.58
N THR A 114 8.27 -19.78 -2.09
CA THR A 114 7.74 -20.93 -2.82
C THR A 114 6.67 -21.59 -1.96
N VAL A 115 5.52 -21.91 -2.55
CA VAL A 115 4.42 -22.61 -1.87
C VAL A 115 4.21 -23.98 -2.52
N HIS A 116 4.26 -25.01 -1.70
CA HIS A 116 4.05 -26.38 -2.12
C HIS A 116 2.78 -26.92 -1.48
N LYS A 117 1.92 -27.50 -2.30
CA LYS A 117 0.82 -28.30 -1.80
C LYS A 117 1.35 -29.61 -1.18
N LEU A 118 0.84 -29.95 0.00
CA LEU A 118 1.19 -31.18 0.69
C LEU A 118 0.05 -32.23 0.60
N SER A 119 0.43 -33.50 0.49
CA SER A 119 -0.51 -34.60 0.69
C SER A 119 -0.91 -34.72 2.17
N LYS A 120 -1.95 -35.50 2.46
CA LYS A 120 -2.33 -35.81 3.85
C LYS A 120 -1.21 -36.43 4.67
N LYS A 121 -0.24 -37.08 4.02
CA LYS A 121 0.94 -37.70 4.66
C LYS A 121 2.12 -36.69 4.82
N GLY A 122 1.97 -35.45 4.37
CA GLY A 122 3.01 -34.42 4.43
C GLY A 122 4.05 -34.46 3.32
N ASN A 123 3.82 -35.26 2.25
CA ASN A 123 4.72 -35.29 1.09
C ASN A 123 4.38 -34.13 0.14
N ILE A 124 5.40 -33.53 -0.47
CA ILE A 124 5.24 -32.49 -1.49
C ILE A 124 4.58 -33.10 -2.74
N GLU A 125 3.47 -32.50 -3.18
CA GLU A 125 2.74 -32.92 -4.39
C GLU A 125 3.04 -32.00 -5.58
N GLN A 126 2.94 -30.67 -5.37
CA GLN A 126 2.98 -29.69 -6.43
C GLN A 126 3.48 -28.35 -5.91
N VAL A 127 4.21 -27.62 -6.76
CA VAL A 127 4.45 -26.19 -6.55
C VAL A 127 3.24 -25.41 -7.05
N ILE A 128 2.66 -24.60 -6.20
CA ILE A 128 1.48 -23.78 -6.54
C ILE A 128 1.81 -22.28 -6.60
N TYR A 129 2.97 -21.88 -6.09
CA TYR A 129 3.49 -20.52 -6.19
C TYR A 129 5.02 -20.50 -6.10
N ASP A 130 5.67 -19.70 -6.94
CA ASP A 130 7.12 -19.48 -6.87
C ASP A 130 7.49 -18.10 -7.42
N ARG A 131 8.02 -17.23 -6.56
CA ARG A 131 8.44 -15.89 -6.98
C ARG A 131 9.62 -15.39 -6.15
N THR A 132 10.55 -14.72 -6.83
CA THR A 132 11.63 -13.96 -6.19
C THR A 132 11.28 -12.47 -6.17
N PHE A 133 11.26 -11.89 -4.96
CA PHE A 133 10.98 -10.49 -4.71
C PHE A 133 12.27 -9.70 -4.53
N THR A 134 12.32 -8.49 -5.10
CA THR A 134 13.45 -7.58 -4.93
C THR A 134 13.05 -6.38 -4.05
N SER A 135 13.96 -5.87 -3.23
CA SER A 135 13.68 -4.73 -2.35
C SER A 135 13.48 -3.40 -3.09
N ASN A 136 13.83 -3.35 -4.37
CA ASN A 136 13.55 -2.20 -5.22
C ASN A 136 12.05 -2.09 -5.52
N ASP A 137 11.41 -3.20 -5.83
CA ASP A 137 9.99 -3.27 -6.16
C ASP A 137 9.12 -3.51 -4.93
N THR A 138 9.53 -4.46 -4.05
CA THR A 138 8.69 -4.96 -2.96
C THR A 138 9.21 -4.52 -1.60
N LYS A 139 8.34 -3.90 -0.81
CA LYS A 139 8.62 -3.50 0.59
C LYS A 139 8.08 -4.51 1.59
N GLU A 140 6.95 -5.14 1.27
CA GLU A 140 6.30 -6.09 2.16
C GLU A 140 5.64 -7.24 1.39
N ILE A 141 5.90 -8.47 1.85
CA ILE A 141 5.21 -9.69 1.43
C ILE A 141 4.31 -10.13 2.59
N ARG A 142 3.06 -10.43 2.31
CA ARG A 142 2.09 -11.00 3.26
C ARG A 142 1.70 -12.38 2.81
N ILE A 143 1.97 -13.38 3.63
CA ILE A 143 1.71 -14.78 3.35
C ILE A 143 0.53 -15.22 4.21
N TYR A 144 -0.51 -15.76 3.59
CA TYR A 144 -1.73 -16.21 4.26
C TYR A 144 -1.89 -17.72 4.07
N GLY A 145 -1.89 -18.49 5.17
CA GLY A 145 -2.09 -19.93 5.17
C GLY A 145 -3.55 -20.33 4.92
N PHE A 146 -4.50 -19.62 5.52
CA PHE A 146 -5.97 -19.87 5.54
C PHE A 146 -6.40 -20.98 6.50
N ASP A 147 -6.81 -22.13 5.97
CA ASP A 147 -7.31 -23.26 6.75
C ASP A 147 -6.33 -24.45 6.65
N GLU A 148 -6.48 -25.44 7.49
CA GLU A 148 -5.61 -26.60 7.67
C GLU A 148 -4.27 -26.26 8.37
N GLU A 149 -3.48 -27.33 8.65
CA GLU A 149 -2.20 -27.21 9.37
C GLU A 149 -1.05 -26.96 8.41
N ASP A 150 -0.60 -25.73 8.29
CA ASP A 150 0.48 -25.32 7.39
C ASP A 150 1.86 -25.35 8.02
N GLN A 151 2.86 -25.44 7.17
CA GLN A 151 4.27 -25.35 7.57
C GLN A 151 4.94 -24.15 6.91
N PHE A 152 5.52 -23.27 7.73
CA PHE A 152 6.30 -22.12 7.28
C PHE A 152 7.77 -22.34 7.65
N LYS A 153 8.65 -22.41 6.64
CA LYS A 153 10.10 -22.57 6.84
C LYS A 153 10.85 -21.33 6.33
N ILE A 154 11.53 -20.66 7.24
CA ILE A 154 12.32 -19.46 6.96
C ILE A 154 13.79 -19.85 6.91
N SER A 155 14.50 -19.52 5.84
CA SER A 155 15.91 -19.88 5.65
C SER A 155 16.71 -18.73 5.05
N GLY A 156 18.04 -18.87 5.05
CA GLY A 156 19.01 -17.91 4.53
C GLY A 156 19.91 -17.34 5.60
N ASP A 157 21.07 -16.83 5.17
CA ASP A 157 22.13 -16.38 6.07
C ASP A 157 22.19 -14.86 6.24
N VAL A 158 21.33 -14.14 5.53
CA VAL A 158 21.33 -12.68 5.47
C VAL A 158 19.94 -12.13 5.77
N LYS A 159 19.85 -11.10 6.62
CA LYS A 159 18.60 -10.35 6.79
C LYS A 159 18.27 -9.57 5.52
N SER A 160 17.09 -9.80 4.94
CA SER A 160 16.61 -9.02 3.80
C SER A 160 16.00 -7.68 4.22
N LYS A 161 16.00 -6.71 3.29
CA LYS A 161 15.26 -5.44 3.40
C LYS A 161 13.75 -5.62 3.15
N VAL A 162 13.35 -6.68 2.45
CA VAL A 162 11.94 -7.00 2.21
C VAL A 162 11.34 -7.53 3.50
N ASN A 163 10.29 -6.88 3.99
CA ASN A 163 9.57 -7.35 5.17
C ASN A 163 8.63 -8.50 4.79
N VAL A 164 8.56 -9.52 5.64
CA VAL A 164 7.63 -10.64 5.47
C VAL A 164 6.69 -10.70 6.66
N ARG A 165 5.39 -10.84 6.39
CA ARG A 165 4.38 -11.19 7.39
C ARG A 165 3.83 -12.56 7.05
N ILE A 166 3.88 -13.46 8.01
CA ILE A 166 3.21 -14.75 7.96
C ILE A 166 1.94 -14.61 8.78
N ILE A 167 0.82 -14.93 8.19
CA ILE A 167 -0.52 -14.94 8.80
C ILE A 167 -1.04 -16.37 8.63
N GLY A 168 -0.92 -17.21 9.68
CA GLY A 168 -1.24 -18.62 9.60
C GLY A 168 -2.70 -18.85 9.22
N GLY A 169 -3.63 -18.45 10.06
CA GLY A 169 -5.03 -18.59 9.74
C GLY A 169 -5.86 -19.15 10.88
N LYS A 170 -6.67 -20.20 10.60
CA LYS A 170 -7.63 -20.73 11.57
C LYS A 170 -7.11 -21.93 12.36
N ASP A 171 -6.17 -22.69 11.81
CA ASP A 171 -5.74 -23.96 12.37
C ASP A 171 -4.40 -23.87 13.12
N LYS A 172 -3.76 -24.99 13.37
CA LYS A 172 -2.55 -25.09 14.17
C LYS A 172 -1.34 -25.25 13.27
N ASP A 173 -0.72 -24.13 12.95
CA ASP A 173 0.42 -24.09 12.05
C ASP A 173 1.76 -24.38 12.75
N GLU A 174 2.78 -24.59 11.94
CA GLU A 174 4.15 -24.77 12.39
C GLU A 174 5.08 -23.78 11.68
N VAL A 175 5.86 -23.02 12.46
CA VAL A 175 6.82 -22.02 11.92
C VAL A 175 8.22 -22.38 12.37
N PHE A 176 9.11 -22.62 11.40
CA PHE A 176 10.51 -22.98 11.63
C PHE A 176 11.47 -21.89 11.18
N ASP A 177 12.30 -21.42 12.08
CA ASP A 177 13.44 -20.55 11.76
C ASP A 177 14.69 -21.43 11.50
N LEU A 178 15.03 -21.59 10.24
CA LEU A 178 16.21 -22.32 9.78
C LEU A 178 17.34 -21.35 9.35
N THR A 179 17.23 -20.08 9.74
CA THR A 179 18.21 -19.05 9.37
C THR A 179 19.45 -19.11 10.27
N ALA A 180 20.59 -18.69 9.73
CA ALA A 180 21.78 -18.45 10.53
C ALA A 180 21.82 -17.01 11.08
N ASN A 181 22.47 -16.82 12.22
CA ASN A 181 22.86 -15.51 12.78
C ASN A 181 21.71 -14.48 12.94
N GLY A 182 20.48 -14.95 13.16
CA GLY A 182 19.35 -14.04 13.36
C GLY A 182 18.86 -13.37 12.09
N SER A 183 18.96 -14.01 10.95
CA SER A 183 18.60 -13.46 9.63
C SER A 183 17.10 -13.37 9.38
N ALA A 184 16.23 -13.96 10.23
CA ALA A 184 14.78 -13.84 10.12
C ALA A 184 14.18 -12.57 10.77
N LYS A 185 14.99 -11.58 11.16
CA LYS A 185 14.54 -10.33 11.80
C LYS A 185 13.59 -9.47 10.92
N ASN A 186 13.54 -9.71 9.60
CA ASN A 186 12.60 -9.10 8.68
C ASN A 186 11.23 -9.80 8.67
N VAL A 187 11.10 -10.94 9.37
CA VAL A 187 9.86 -11.73 9.40
C VAL A 187 9.06 -11.43 10.67
N LYS A 188 7.74 -11.34 10.51
CA LYS A 188 6.76 -11.24 11.61
C LYS A 188 5.71 -12.32 11.42
N VAL A 189 5.46 -13.07 12.48
CA VAL A 189 4.46 -14.15 12.51
C VAL A 189 3.23 -13.69 13.29
N TYR A 190 2.08 -13.78 12.67
CA TYR A 190 0.76 -13.53 13.24
C TYR A 190 -0.05 -14.80 13.12
N ASP A 191 -0.41 -15.38 14.25
CA ASP A 191 -1.09 -16.66 14.24
C ASP A 191 -1.80 -16.92 15.57
N ARG A 192 -2.45 -18.07 15.70
CA ARG A 192 -3.10 -18.49 16.94
C ARG A 192 -2.09 -18.84 18.03
N LYS A 193 -2.54 -18.81 19.27
CA LYS A 193 -1.70 -19.21 20.41
C LYS A 193 -1.31 -20.70 20.38
N SER A 194 -2.01 -21.52 19.61
CA SER A 194 -1.75 -22.94 19.41
C SER A 194 -0.63 -23.26 18.44
N THR A 195 -0.16 -22.27 17.66
CA THR A 195 0.90 -22.40 16.66
C THR A 195 2.19 -22.89 17.29
N LYS A 196 2.83 -23.85 16.66
CA LYS A 196 4.13 -24.35 17.11
C LYS A 196 5.26 -23.54 16.49
N LEU A 197 6.08 -22.94 17.32
CA LEU A 197 7.29 -22.25 16.92
C LEU A 197 8.48 -23.23 17.10
N GLY A 198 9.08 -23.66 16.01
CA GLY A 198 9.98 -24.81 15.93
C GLY A 198 11.36 -24.65 16.54
N THR A 199 11.77 -23.44 17.03
CA THR A 199 13.04 -23.26 17.74
C THR A 199 12.93 -22.24 18.86
N SER A 200 13.61 -22.52 19.97
CA SER A 200 13.72 -21.62 21.12
C SER A 200 14.57 -20.36 20.85
N ALA A 201 15.27 -20.31 19.72
CA ALA A 201 16.20 -19.24 19.33
C ALA A 201 15.76 -18.52 18.04
N SER A 202 14.45 -18.53 17.72
CA SER A 202 13.94 -17.87 16.51
C SER A 202 14.21 -16.36 16.54
N SER A 203 14.69 -15.83 15.44
CA SER A 203 15.00 -14.39 15.28
C SER A 203 13.85 -13.56 14.76
N PHE A 204 12.78 -14.18 14.27
CA PHE A 204 11.56 -13.49 13.86
C PHE A 204 10.75 -12.97 15.07
N LYS A 205 9.86 -12.04 14.83
CA LYS A 205 8.93 -11.52 15.85
C LYS A 205 7.58 -12.25 15.75
N SER A 206 7.16 -12.93 16.82
CA SER A 206 5.82 -13.55 16.87
C SER A 206 4.81 -12.64 17.60
N ARG A 207 3.57 -12.67 17.12
CA ARG A 207 2.40 -12.00 17.71
C ARG A 207 1.22 -12.95 17.66
N LEU A 208 1.20 -13.90 18.58
CA LEU A 208 0.19 -14.93 18.64
C LEU A 208 -1.08 -14.41 19.33
N SER A 209 -2.23 -14.60 18.69
CA SER A 209 -3.54 -14.17 19.20
C SER A 209 -4.65 -15.07 18.66
N ASN A 210 -5.62 -15.38 19.50
CA ASN A 210 -6.83 -16.08 19.06
C ASN A 210 -7.92 -15.13 18.51
N ASN A 211 -7.61 -13.84 18.38
CA ASN A 211 -8.52 -12.88 17.74
C ASN A 211 -8.56 -13.11 16.23
N PRO A 212 -9.71 -13.49 15.64
CA PRO A 212 -9.86 -13.71 14.20
C PRO A 212 -9.48 -12.50 13.35
N ASP A 213 -9.69 -11.27 13.85
CA ASP A 213 -9.37 -10.04 13.12
C ASP A 213 -7.88 -9.91 12.81
N ILE A 214 -7.02 -10.62 13.56
CA ILE A 214 -5.57 -10.62 13.34
C ILE A 214 -5.17 -11.69 12.34
N ASN A 215 -5.82 -12.87 12.38
CA ASN A 215 -5.38 -14.07 11.67
C ASN A 215 -6.15 -14.31 10.36
N ASN A 216 -7.36 -13.73 10.20
CA ASN A 216 -8.16 -13.94 8.99
C ASN A 216 -7.70 -13.04 7.84
N TYR A 217 -7.76 -13.56 6.63
CA TYR A 217 -7.59 -12.79 5.41
C TYR A 217 -8.82 -11.92 5.13
N ASN A 218 -8.58 -10.66 4.82
CA ASN A 218 -9.62 -9.75 4.34
C ASN A 218 -9.25 -9.23 2.95
N LYS A 219 -9.92 -9.74 1.91
CA LYS A 219 -9.67 -9.35 0.52
C LYS A 219 -9.87 -7.86 0.25
N ASN A 220 -10.67 -7.18 1.06
CA ASN A 220 -11.02 -5.76 0.93
C ASN A 220 -10.17 -4.84 1.84
N GLU A 221 -9.15 -5.37 2.49
CA GLU A 221 -8.32 -4.61 3.46
C GLU A 221 -7.46 -3.53 2.78
N PHE A 222 -7.16 -3.66 1.48
CA PHE A 222 -6.25 -2.75 0.81
C PHE A 222 -6.83 -1.34 0.66
N LYS A 223 -6.09 -0.36 1.17
CA LYS A 223 -6.37 1.07 1.01
C LYS A 223 -5.13 1.77 0.48
N TYR A 224 -5.31 2.65 -0.50
CA TYR A 224 -4.24 3.54 -0.95
C TYR A 224 -3.95 4.59 0.12
N ASP A 225 -2.68 4.96 0.26
CA ASP A 225 -2.32 6.18 0.98
C ASP A 225 -2.83 7.38 0.19
N VAL A 226 -3.35 8.39 0.87
CA VAL A 226 -4.05 9.51 0.24
C VAL A 226 -3.37 10.82 0.60
N LEU A 227 -3.00 11.61 -0.41
CA LEU A 227 -2.55 12.98 -0.26
C LEU A 227 -3.61 13.91 -0.85
N LEU A 228 -4.21 14.76 -0.01
CA LEU A 228 -5.20 15.74 -0.40
C LEU A 228 -4.63 17.15 -0.26
N PRO A 229 -4.60 17.95 -1.33
CA PRO A 229 -4.34 19.38 -1.20
C PRO A 229 -5.50 20.06 -0.48
N LEU A 230 -5.20 21.04 0.35
CA LEU A 230 -6.16 21.81 1.11
C LEU A 230 -6.03 23.30 0.73
N VAL A 231 -7.16 23.95 0.59
CA VAL A 231 -7.25 25.41 0.38
C VAL A 231 -8.17 25.97 1.45
N ASN A 232 -7.82 27.10 2.03
CA ASN A 232 -8.60 27.77 3.04
C ASN A 232 -8.77 29.25 2.69
N GLY A 233 -9.98 29.76 2.92
CA GLY A 233 -10.26 31.18 2.91
C GLY A 233 -11.11 31.50 4.14
N SER A 234 -10.68 32.48 4.94
CA SER A 234 -11.41 32.93 6.12
C SER A 234 -11.29 34.44 6.28
N TYR A 235 -12.13 35.00 7.13
CA TYR A 235 -12.12 36.42 7.43
C TYR A 235 -12.20 36.62 8.95
N ASN A 236 -11.38 37.48 9.49
CA ASN A 236 -11.58 38.03 10.80
C ASN A 236 -11.58 39.58 10.72
N ARG A 237 -12.13 40.23 11.74
CA ARG A 237 -12.33 41.70 11.74
C ARG A 237 -11.01 42.47 11.86
N ASP A 238 -10.07 41.90 12.60
CA ASP A 238 -8.81 42.61 12.96
C ASP A 238 -7.77 42.51 11.82
N ASP A 239 -7.68 41.35 11.16
CA ASP A 239 -6.67 41.05 10.14
C ASP A 239 -7.23 40.99 8.71
N GLY A 240 -8.54 41.08 8.56
CA GLY A 240 -9.21 40.97 7.26
C GLY A 240 -9.26 39.56 6.69
N VAL A 241 -8.98 39.43 5.39
CA VAL A 241 -9.05 38.16 4.66
C VAL A 241 -7.77 37.36 4.87
N PHE A 242 -7.94 36.12 5.32
CA PHE A 242 -6.90 35.09 5.32
C PHE A 242 -7.03 34.19 4.09
N LEU A 243 -5.93 33.97 3.42
CA LEU A 243 -5.78 32.95 2.39
C LEU A 243 -4.76 31.94 2.84
N GLY A 244 -5.06 30.67 2.59
CA GLY A 244 -4.19 29.61 3.04
C GLY A 244 -4.23 28.39 2.15
N GLY A 245 -3.21 27.57 2.34
CA GLY A 245 -3.09 26.28 1.68
C GLY A 245 -2.31 25.29 2.52
N GLY A 246 -2.44 24.04 2.16
CA GLY A 246 -1.78 22.96 2.85
C GLY A 246 -2.05 21.62 2.23
N PHE A 247 -1.84 20.58 3.01
CA PHE A 247 -2.17 19.22 2.59
C PHE A 247 -2.57 18.34 3.77
N MET A 248 -3.30 17.27 3.47
CA MET A 248 -3.58 16.19 4.38
C MET A 248 -3.07 14.88 3.79
N TYR A 249 -2.13 14.23 4.49
CA TYR A 249 -1.60 12.93 4.11
C TYR A 249 -2.14 11.87 5.07
N THR A 250 -2.85 10.87 4.53
CA THR A 250 -3.36 9.72 5.29
C THR A 250 -2.63 8.46 4.84
N GLN A 251 -1.92 7.84 5.77
CA GLN A 251 -1.22 6.58 5.55
C GLN A 251 -2.01 5.42 6.13
N HIS A 252 -2.24 4.38 5.34
CA HIS A 252 -2.90 3.16 5.77
C HIS A 252 -1.86 2.09 6.11
N GLY A 253 -2.05 1.43 7.25
CA GLY A 253 -1.18 0.37 7.74
C GLY A 253 -1.92 -0.96 7.85
N TRP A 254 -1.16 -2.05 7.92
CA TRP A 254 -1.73 -3.36 8.15
C TRP A 254 -2.43 -3.43 9.52
N ARG A 255 -3.73 -3.80 9.51
CA ARG A 255 -4.57 -3.92 10.71
C ARG A 255 -4.67 -2.64 11.56
N LYS A 256 -4.57 -1.47 10.95
CA LYS A 256 -4.74 -0.18 11.61
C LYS A 256 -5.93 0.56 11.03
N GLU A 257 -7.03 0.55 11.76
CA GLU A 257 -8.28 1.21 11.38
C GLU A 257 -8.51 2.46 12.25
N PRO A 258 -8.97 3.55 11.67
CA PRO A 258 -9.30 3.76 10.25
C PRO A 258 -8.07 4.06 9.35
N PHE A 259 -6.89 4.34 9.93
CA PHE A 259 -5.60 4.60 9.28
C PHE A 259 -4.44 4.32 10.24
N ALA A 260 -3.21 4.28 9.73
CA ALA A 260 -2.01 4.17 10.58
C ALA A 260 -1.59 5.53 11.13
N SER A 261 -1.53 6.54 10.25
CA SER A 261 -1.29 7.93 10.62
C SER A 261 -2.02 8.87 9.67
N ARG A 262 -2.37 10.05 10.17
CA ARG A 262 -2.89 11.17 9.40
C ARG A 262 -2.14 12.43 9.78
N HIS A 263 -1.64 13.14 8.78
CA HIS A 263 -0.89 14.37 8.94
C HIS A 263 -1.64 15.48 8.20
N ARG A 264 -1.96 16.56 8.87
CA ARG A 264 -2.53 17.77 8.26
C ARG A 264 -1.60 18.93 8.53
N LEU A 265 -1.17 19.59 7.48
CA LEU A 265 -0.41 20.84 7.56
C LEU A 265 -1.21 21.92 6.84
N MET A 266 -1.41 23.04 7.50
CA MET A 266 -2.05 24.23 6.96
C MET A 266 -1.21 25.46 7.26
N ALA A 267 -1.09 26.35 6.27
CA ALA A 267 -0.50 27.67 6.45
C ALA A 267 -1.48 28.72 5.92
N ASN A 268 -1.74 29.74 6.70
CA ASN A 268 -2.64 30.85 6.36
C ASN A 268 -1.89 32.18 6.56
N VAL A 269 -2.17 33.16 5.71
CA VAL A 269 -1.64 34.51 5.83
C VAL A 269 -2.78 35.54 5.64
N ALA A 270 -2.80 36.54 6.48
CA ALA A 270 -3.70 37.68 6.36
C ALA A 270 -3.16 38.66 5.30
N VAL A 271 -3.99 38.98 4.31
CA VAL A 271 -3.58 39.82 3.18
C VAL A 271 -3.31 41.27 3.64
N ALA A 272 -4.08 41.76 4.61
CA ALA A 272 -3.97 43.18 5.06
C ALA A 272 -2.83 43.42 6.06
N THR A 273 -2.62 42.50 7.01
CA THR A 273 -1.68 42.73 8.13
C THR A 273 -0.39 41.92 8.01
N GLY A 274 -0.37 40.90 7.13
CA GLY A 274 0.73 39.95 7.07
C GLY A 274 0.78 38.96 8.26
N ALA A 275 -0.23 38.95 9.11
CA ALA A 275 -0.36 37.97 10.16
C ALA A 275 -0.42 36.56 9.55
N PHE A 276 0.19 35.58 10.21
CA PHE A 276 0.20 34.20 9.71
C PHE A 276 -0.08 33.17 10.80
N ASN A 277 -0.59 32.02 10.37
CA ASN A 277 -0.78 30.85 11.19
C ASN A 277 -0.31 29.61 10.42
N ILE A 278 0.49 28.76 11.06
CA ILE A 278 0.90 27.45 10.55
C ILE A 278 0.46 26.41 11.57
N GLU A 279 -0.46 25.55 11.17
CA GLU A 279 -1.00 24.47 12.00
C GLU A 279 -0.57 23.10 11.46
N TYR A 280 0.02 22.28 12.32
CA TYR A 280 0.21 20.87 12.09
C TYR A 280 -0.65 20.06 13.05
N LYS A 281 -1.39 19.08 12.50
CA LYS A 281 -2.11 18.05 13.27
C LYS A 281 -1.67 16.67 12.81
N GLY A 282 -1.23 15.84 13.76
CA GLY A 282 -0.85 14.45 13.55
C GLY A 282 -1.70 13.51 14.40
N ASP A 283 -2.36 12.54 13.77
CA ASP A 283 -3.11 11.48 14.42
C ASP A 283 -2.46 10.14 14.12
N PHE A 284 -2.18 9.35 15.14
CA PHE A 284 -1.49 8.06 15.03
C PHE A 284 -2.31 6.98 15.75
N THR A 285 -2.76 5.97 15.00
CA THR A 285 -3.62 4.91 15.53
C THR A 285 -2.80 3.74 16.07
N ASN A 286 -3.17 3.24 17.25
CA ASN A 286 -2.58 2.07 17.88
C ASN A 286 -1.04 2.13 17.96
N VAL A 287 -0.50 3.22 18.50
CA VAL A 287 0.95 3.43 18.63
C VAL A 287 1.55 2.43 19.62
N ILE A 288 0.89 2.26 20.77
CA ILE A 288 1.25 1.28 21.78
C ILE A 288 -0.03 0.52 22.19
N GLY A 289 -0.14 -0.75 21.79
CA GLY A 289 -1.36 -1.53 22.00
C GLY A 289 -2.56 -0.87 21.30
N GLN A 290 -3.60 -0.50 22.08
CA GLN A 290 -4.80 0.19 21.59
C GLN A 290 -4.75 1.73 21.77
N TRP A 291 -3.65 2.28 22.25
CA TRP A 291 -3.49 3.71 22.47
C TRP A 291 -3.24 4.47 21.18
N ASN A 292 -4.04 5.50 20.97
CA ASN A 292 -3.83 6.47 19.89
C ASN A 292 -3.04 7.67 20.42
N LEU A 293 -2.24 8.28 19.56
CA LEU A 293 -1.50 9.50 19.86
C LEU A 293 -1.98 10.61 18.93
N GLY A 294 -2.31 11.77 19.50
CA GLY A 294 -2.55 13.01 18.77
C GLY A 294 -1.44 14.01 19.07
N ALA A 295 -1.02 14.77 18.05
CA ALA A 295 -0.07 15.87 18.18
C ALA A 295 -0.62 17.11 17.48
N VAL A 296 -0.54 18.27 18.13
CA VAL A 296 -0.92 19.57 17.54
C VAL A 296 0.22 20.53 17.76
N ILE A 297 0.63 21.22 16.70
CA ILE A 297 1.59 22.31 16.72
C ILE A 297 0.90 23.49 16.04
N ASP A 298 0.81 24.61 16.71
CA ASP A 298 0.23 25.86 16.22
C ASP A 298 1.25 27.00 16.37
N ILE A 299 1.64 27.61 15.27
CA ILE A 299 2.58 28.72 15.22
C ILE A 299 1.85 29.90 14.56
N LYS A 300 1.68 30.98 15.28
CA LYS A 300 0.98 32.17 14.78
C LYS A 300 1.71 33.46 15.14
N LYS A 301 1.54 34.46 14.28
CA LYS A 301 2.10 35.81 14.50
C LYS A 301 1.19 36.85 13.84
N PRO A 302 0.82 37.93 14.56
CA PRO A 302 1.08 38.18 15.99
C PRO A 302 0.26 37.22 16.86
N GLU A 303 0.71 36.96 18.09
CA GLU A 303 -0.10 36.38 19.14
C GLU A 303 -0.64 37.53 19.98
N VAL A 304 -1.93 37.80 19.90
CA VAL A 304 -2.62 38.87 20.61
C VAL A 304 -3.58 38.24 21.60
N ASN A 305 -3.41 38.56 22.86
CA ASN A 305 -4.36 38.22 23.92
C ASN A 305 -5.11 39.47 24.31
N ASN A 306 -6.40 39.54 24.01
CA ASN A 306 -7.23 40.65 24.44
C ASN A 306 -7.48 40.55 25.94
N PHE A 307 -7.07 41.59 26.67
CA PHE A 307 -7.36 41.72 28.08
C PHE A 307 -8.57 42.65 28.30
N PHE A 308 -9.67 42.10 28.80
CA PHE A 308 -10.93 42.79 28.97
C PHE A 308 -11.07 43.46 30.37
N GLY A 309 -9.99 43.57 31.12
CA GLY A 309 -10.00 44.17 32.48
C GLY A 309 -10.27 43.15 33.59
N LEU A 310 -10.21 43.61 34.81
CA LEU A 310 -10.48 42.85 36.05
C LEU A 310 -11.88 43.20 36.56
N GLY A 311 -12.85 42.31 36.28
CA GLY A 311 -14.20 42.41 36.88
C GLY A 311 -15.34 42.60 35.89
N ASN A 312 -16.57 42.64 36.38
CA ASN A 312 -17.81 42.64 35.60
C ASN A 312 -18.13 43.99 34.94
N GLU A 313 -17.34 45.05 35.19
CA GLU A 313 -17.50 46.41 34.64
C GLU A 313 -16.53 46.69 33.49
N SER A 314 -15.92 45.66 32.93
CA SER A 314 -14.99 45.78 31.82
C SER A 314 -15.76 45.91 30.50
N PHE A 315 -15.42 46.91 29.67
CA PHE A 315 -16.02 47.14 28.36
C PHE A 315 -15.01 46.79 27.28
N TYR A 316 -15.49 46.16 26.21
CA TYR A 316 -14.75 45.95 24.98
C TYR A 316 -14.93 47.22 24.12
N ASP A 317 -13.86 47.98 23.95
CA ASP A 317 -13.82 49.11 23.03
C ASP A 317 -13.51 48.59 21.63
N VAL A 318 -14.30 49.01 20.66
CA VAL A 318 -14.35 48.42 19.30
C VAL A 318 -13.87 49.46 18.27
N ASP A 319 -13.02 50.45 18.68
CA ASP A 319 -12.49 51.44 17.75
C ASP A 319 -11.49 50.85 16.75
#